data_4631f7f0f8a63ed09cfe2b8ff30cef2b
#
_entry.id   4631f7f0f8a63ed09cfe2b8ff30cef2b
#
_cell.length_a   1.000
_cell.length_b   1.000
_cell.length_c   1.000
_cell.angle_alpha   90.00
_cell.angle_beta   90.00
_cell.angle_gamma   90.00
#
_symmetry.space_group_name_H-M   'P 1'
#
loop_
_entity.id
_entity.type
_entity.pdbx_description
1 polymer ?
#
loop_
_entity_poly.entity_id
_entity_poly.type
_entity_poly.pdbx_seq_one_letter_code
_entity_poly.pdbx_strand_id
1 'polypeptide(L)'
;MSARVLELAALFEERRGSMLRDLESLVVLESPSSEPSLVSELARWIAARLEKSGIAASCVPCAGRGDALRVRLGPERGGALLLGHIDTVWPAGTLAEIPFRVEEGVARGPGVFDMKGGVSVAIAVLEAMARGDLKVAEGVSLFLTPDEEVGSRASRDLLVGEALNRDRVFVLEPSGDGGAAKIARKGTGLVTARFTGVAAHAGLEPEKGASALLEMSRFALYADALADSPAGTSVVPTVAASGTTTNVVPEGATLSVDFRLWSEAEGQRVLAGLHAYRPANERVAVSLEGGVSRPPMEATEASLALYRRAAAVAQTLGFALPGVRVGGASDGNLTASAGIPTLDGLGPSGAGAHGRTEHLLVDDLPRRAALLAGLLEDAA
;
A
#
# COMPACT_ATOMS: atom_id res chain seq x y z
N MET A 1 8.04 -14.83 28.18
CA MET A 1 7.58 -14.63 26.78
C MET A 1 6.67 -15.75 26.31
N SER A 2 7.07 -17.04 26.28
CA SER A 2 6.26 -18.13 25.68
C SER A 2 4.87 -18.32 26.30
N ALA A 3 4.73 -18.33 27.64
CA ALA A 3 3.44 -18.53 28.29
C ALA A 3 2.45 -17.38 27.95
N ARG A 4 2.95 -16.14 27.99
CA ARG A 4 2.15 -14.95 27.72
C ARG A 4 1.63 -14.91 26.28
N VAL A 5 2.44 -15.26 25.30
CA VAL A 5 2.06 -15.32 23.89
C VAL A 5 0.96 -16.38 23.68
N LEU A 6 1.02 -17.51 24.37
CA LEU A 6 -0.02 -18.54 24.32
C LEU A 6 -1.34 -18.09 24.99
N GLU A 7 -1.27 -17.29 26.08
CA GLU A 7 -2.45 -16.67 26.68
C GLU A 7 -3.13 -15.71 25.68
N LEU A 8 -2.33 -14.92 24.94
CA LEU A 8 -2.85 -14.04 23.88
C LEU A 8 -3.53 -14.84 22.75
N ALA A 9 -2.95 -15.98 22.37
CA ALA A 9 -3.57 -16.86 21.37
C ALA A 9 -4.95 -17.35 21.83
N ALA A 10 -5.08 -17.82 23.07
CA ALA A 10 -6.36 -18.25 23.62
C ALA A 10 -7.36 -17.09 23.71
N LEU A 11 -6.93 -15.90 24.14
CA LEU A 11 -7.75 -14.70 24.21
C LEU A 11 -8.36 -14.33 22.86
N PHE A 12 -7.56 -14.31 21.79
CA PHE A 12 -8.06 -13.94 20.46
C PHE A 12 -8.84 -15.08 19.81
N GLU A 13 -8.55 -16.32 20.14
CA GLU A 13 -9.38 -17.46 19.71
C GLU A 13 -10.81 -17.36 20.26
N GLU A 14 -10.99 -17.00 21.53
CA GLU A 14 -12.30 -16.73 22.13
C GLU A 14 -13.02 -15.57 21.45
N ARG A 15 -12.28 -14.63 20.85
CA ARG A 15 -12.80 -13.47 20.14
C ARG A 15 -13.02 -13.67 18.64
N ARG A 16 -12.70 -14.84 18.09
CA ARG A 16 -12.86 -15.17 16.67
C ARG A 16 -14.24 -14.76 16.14
N GLY A 17 -15.30 -15.10 16.86
CA GLY A 17 -16.67 -14.78 16.46
C GLY A 17 -16.97 -13.28 16.42
N SER A 18 -16.39 -12.46 17.32
CA SER A 18 -16.53 -11.00 17.26
C SER A 18 -15.71 -10.39 16.12
N MET A 19 -14.50 -10.87 15.90
CA MET A 19 -13.66 -10.44 14.77
C MET A 19 -14.33 -10.71 13.43
N LEU A 20 -14.98 -11.87 13.29
CA LEU A 20 -15.70 -12.21 12.08
C LEU A 20 -16.93 -11.32 11.85
N ARG A 21 -17.68 -10.97 12.90
CA ARG A 21 -18.81 -10.02 12.81
C ARG A 21 -18.32 -8.61 12.46
N ASP A 22 -17.21 -8.17 13.01
CA ASP A 22 -16.61 -6.89 12.64
C ASP A 22 -16.17 -6.91 11.17
N LEU A 23 -15.54 -8.00 10.71
CA LEU A 23 -15.16 -8.17 9.30
C LEU A 23 -16.38 -8.13 8.36
N GLU A 24 -17.46 -8.85 8.69
CA GLU A 24 -18.72 -8.81 7.92
C GLU A 24 -19.23 -7.36 7.82
N SER A 25 -19.30 -6.66 8.94
CA SER A 25 -19.76 -5.27 8.98
C SER A 25 -18.87 -4.33 8.14
N LEU A 26 -17.54 -4.53 8.20
CA LEU A 26 -16.58 -3.78 7.38
C LEU A 26 -16.78 -4.05 5.89
N VAL A 27 -17.04 -5.31 5.50
CA VAL A 27 -17.22 -5.68 4.09
C VAL A 27 -18.56 -5.18 3.55
N VAL A 28 -19.63 -5.27 4.33
CA VAL A 28 -20.98 -4.81 3.94
C VAL A 28 -21.03 -3.30 3.74
N LEU A 29 -20.21 -2.54 4.43
CA LEU A 29 -20.00 -1.10 4.18
C LEU A 29 -19.01 -0.94 3.02
N GLU A 30 -19.53 -0.88 1.79
CA GLU A 30 -18.70 -0.67 0.60
C GLU A 30 -17.96 0.66 0.68
N SER A 31 -16.69 0.67 0.29
CA SER A 31 -15.80 1.83 0.44
C SER A 31 -14.87 2.03 -0.76
N PRO A 32 -15.44 2.15 -1.99
CA PRO A 32 -14.61 2.40 -3.17
C PRO A 32 -13.86 3.73 -3.06
N SER A 33 -12.58 3.76 -3.47
CA SER A 33 -11.75 4.97 -3.46
C SER A 33 -12.33 6.11 -4.30
N SER A 34 -13.22 5.78 -5.26
CA SER A 34 -13.94 6.75 -6.11
C SER A 34 -15.10 7.44 -5.42
N GLU A 35 -15.59 6.92 -4.27
CA GLU A 35 -16.78 7.39 -3.56
C GLU A 35 -16.43 7.89 -2.14
N PRO A 36 -15.92 9.12 -2.00
CA PRO A 36 -15.45 9.65 -0.70
C PRO A 36 -16.46 9.57 0.44
N SER A 37 -17.76 9.69 0.13
CA SER A 37 -18.84 9.61 1.12
C SER A 37 -18.95 8.22 1.75
N LEU A 38 -18.82 7.16 0.96
CA LEU A 38 -18.87 5.77 1.44
C LEU A 38 -17.63 5.42 2.27
N VAL A 39 -16.45 5.88 1.85
CA VAL A 39 -15.22 5.73 2.65
C VAL A 39 -15.35 6.43 4.00
N SER A 40 -15.89 7.67 4.03
CA SER A 40 -16.14 8.39 5.27
C SER A 40 -17.23 7.73 6.14
N GLU A 41 -18.22 7.06 5.53
CA GLU A 41 -19.22 6.30 6.27
C GLU A 41 -18.57 5.12 7.00
N LEU A 42 -17.69 4.39 6.33
CA LEU A 42 -16.92 3.30 6.94
C LEU A 42 -16.02 3.82 8.08
N ALA A 43 -15.30 4.95 7.87
CA ALA A 43 -14.48 5.56 8.91
C ALA A 43 -15.30 5.90 10.17
N ARG A 44 -16.49 6.51 9.99
CA ARG A 44 -17.42 6.81 11.11
C ARG A 44 -17.94 5.55 11.79
N TRP A 45 -18.24 4.49 11.03
CA TRP A 45 -18.66 3.22 11.61
C TRP A 45 -17.55 2.63 12.50
N ILE A 46 -16.30 2.62 12.03
CA ILE A 46 -15.16 2.12 12.81
C ILE A 46 -14.98 2.98 14.07
N ALA A 47 -15.05 4.31 13.97
CA ALA A 47 -14.97 5.19 15.12
C ALA A 47 -16.04 4.87 16.17
N ALA A 48 -17.31 4.79 15.77
CA ALA A 48 -18.42 4.44 16.65
C ALA A 48 -18.29 3.02 17.24
N ARG A 49 -17.70 2.08 16.49
CA ARG A 49 -17.43 0.72 16.96
C ARG A 49 -16.38 0.70 18.06
N LEU A 50 -15.32 1.50 17.92
CA LEU A 50 -14.26 1.64 18.92
C LEU A 50 -14.73 2.41 20.17
N GLU A 51 -15.54 3.44 19.99
CA GLU A 51 -16.12 4.20 21.12
C GLU A 51 -16.95 3.33 22.07
N LYS A 52 -17.64 2.30 21.56
CA LYS A 52 -18.36 1.32 22.41
C LYS A 52 -17.44 0.56 23.37
N SER A 53 -16.15 0.51 23.05
CA SER A 53 -15.11 -0.10 23.89
C SER A 53 -14.31 0.94 24.68
N GLY A 54 -14.77 2.20 24.72
CA GLY A 54 -14.13 3.31 25.44
C GLY A 54 -12.89 3.87 24.73
N ILE A 55 -12.72 3.58 23.44
CA ILE A 55 -11.58 4.04 22.65
C ILE A 55 -12.00 5.26 21.82
N ALA A 56 -11.40 6.42 22.14
CA ALA A 56 -11.61 7.63 21.35
C ALA A 56 -10.95 7.51 19.96
N ALA A 57 -11.76 7.72 18.93
CA ALA A 57 -11.31 7.72 17.54
C ALA A 57 -11.72 9.04 16.86
N SER A 58 -10.93 9.51 15.91
CA SER A 58 -11.21 10.73 15.15
C SER A 58 -11.18 10.49 13.65
N CYS A 59 -12.23 10.92 12.95
CA CYS A 59 -12.22 11.01 11.50
C CYS A 59 -11.51 12.30 11.09
N VAL A 60 -10.53 12.18 10.20
CA VAL A 60 -9.67 13.28 9.73
C VAL A 60 -9.93 13.51 8.26
N PRO A 61 -10.51 14.65 7.85
CA PRO A 61 -10.83 14.89 6.45
C PRO A 61 -9.60 14.88 5.54
N CYS A 62 -9.69 14.17 4.41
CA CYS A 62 -8.70 14.17 3.34
C CYS A 62 -9.30 14.80 2.08
N ALA A 63 -8.72 15.89 1.59
CA ALA A 63 -9.28 16.70 0.52
C ALA A 63 -9.53 15.89 -0.77
N GLY A 64 -10.78 15.88 -1.24
CA GLY A 64 -11.21 15.16 -2.44
C GLY A 64 -11.25 13.64 -2.28
N ARG A 65 -11.11 13.11 -1.05
CA ARG A 65 -11.18 11.70 -0.66
C ARG A 65 -12.04 11.55 0.58
N GLY A 66 -12.24 10.31 1.04
CA GLY A 66 -12.93 10.08 2.32
C GLY A 66 -12.11 10.55 3.53
N ASP A 67 -12.69 10.37 4.72
CA ASP A 67 -11.99 10.67 5.98
C ASP A 67 -11.02 9.54 6.33
N ALA A 68 -9.79 9.88 6.73
CA ALA A 68 -8.91 8.95 7.42
C ALA A 68 -9.41 8.71 8.86
N LEU A 69 -9.12 7.54 9.42
CA LEU A 69 -9.39 7.26 10.83
C LEU A 69 -8.09 7.30 11.64
N ARG A 70 -8.13 7.96 12.79
CA ARG A 70 -7.01 8.02 13.73
C ARG A 70 -7.44 7.66 15.14
N VAL A 71 -6.65 6.78 15.76
CA VAL A 71 -6.73 6.44 17.20
C VAL A 71 -5.36 6.66 17.82
N ARG A 72 -5.32 7.13 19.06
CA ARG A 72 -4.09 7.24 19.87
C ARG A 72 -4.37 6.74 21.29
N LEU A 73 -3.58 5.78 21.73
CA LEU A 73 -3.64 5.21 23.07
C LEU A 73 -2.26 5.35 23.75
N GLY A 74 -2.24 5.74 25.03
CA GLY A 74 -1.01 5.93 25.79
C GLY A 74 -0.23 7.19 25.39
N PRO A 75 1.10 7.19 25.58
CA PRO A 75 1.98 8.35 25.30
C PRO A 75 1.88 8.83 23.84
N GLU A 76 2.02 10.15 23.65
CA GLU A 76 1.97 10.77 22.32
C GLU A 76 3.14 10.39 21.42
N ARG A 77 4.31 10.12 22.01
CA ARG A 77 5.54 9.78 21.28
C ARG A 77 6.07 8.42 21.72
N GLY A 78 6.77 7.78 20.80
CA GLY A 78 7.31 6.44 20.99
C GLY A 78 6.27 5.34 20.69
N GLY A 79 6.72 4.10 20.75
CA GLY A 79 5.87 2.94 20.54
C GLY A 79 5.55 2.64 19.09
N ALA A 80 4.32 2.21 18.79
CA ALA A 80 3.98 1.65 17.50
C ALA A 80 2.83 2.38 16.78
N LEU A 81 2.92 2.46 15.44
CA LEU A 81 1.81 2.77 14.56
C LEU A 81 1.28 1.47 13.96
N LEU A 82 -0.01 1.20 14.11
CA LEU A 82 -0.77 0.25 13.33
C LEU A 82 -1.29 0.99 12.09
N LEU A 83 -0.93 0.51 10.92
CA LEU A 83 -1.23 1.17 9.66
C LEU A 83 -2.05 0.28 8.75
N GLY A 84 -3.07 0.86 8.15
CA GLY A 84 -3.88 0.21 7.13
C GLY A 84 -4.67 1.22 6.31
N HIS A 85 -5.53 0.70 5.42
CA HIS A 85 -6.46 1.51 4.64
C HIS A 85 -7.88 0.96 4.71
N ILE A 86 -8.86 1.81 4.39
CA ILE A 86 -10.28 1.47 4.41
C ILE A 86 -10.96 1.59 3.05
N ASP A 87 -10.30 2.20 2.07
CA ASP A 87 -10.78 2.22 0.70
C ASP A 87 -10.54 0.87 0.00
N THR A 88 -11.21 0.65 -1.10
CA THR A 88 -11.06 -0.54 -1.94
C THR A 88 -11.14 -0.19 -3.42
N VAL A 89 -10.59 -1.05 -4.27
CA VAL A 89 -10.72 -0.93 -5.76
C VAL A 89 -12.12 -1.26 -6.26
N TRP A 90 -12.95 -1.89 -5.46
CA TRP A 90 -14.25 -2.39 -5.86
C TRP A 90 -15.26 -1.26 -6.07
N PRO A 91 -15.97 -1.20 -7.21
CA PRO A 91 -17.06 -0.23 -7.41
C PRO A 91 -18.20 -0.43 -6.41
N ALA A 92 -18.92 0.63 -6.11
CA ALA A 92 -20.15 0.54 -5.32
C ALA A 92 -21.18 -0.38 -6.01
N GLY A 93 -21.88 -1.19 -5.23
CA GLY A 93 -22.81 -2.20 -5.71
C GLY A 93 -22.20 -3.58 -5.98
N THR A 94 -20.86 -3.72 -5.85
CA THR A 94 -20.18 -5.02 -6.02
C THR A 94 -20.67 -6.06 -5.01
N LEU A 95 -21.06 -5.65 -3.82
CA LEU A 95 -21.59 -6.53 -2.78
C LEU A 95 -22.85 -7.31 -3.22
N ALA A 96 -23.65 -6.74 -4.13
CA ALA A 96 -24.82 -7.44 -4.70
C ALA A 96 -24.42 -8.61 -5.61
N GLU A 97 -23.25 -8.54 -6.23
CA GLU A 97 -22.71 -9.59 -7.12
C GLU A 97 -21.80 -10.57 -6.35
N ILE A 98 -21.05 -10.07 -5.38
CA ILE A 98 -20.11 -10.83 -4.55
C ILE A 98 -20.45 -10.58 -3.08
N PRO A 99 -21.54 -11.21 -2.55
CA PRO A 99 -21.95 -11.01 -1.17
C PRO A 99 -20.90 -11.56 -0.20
N PHE A 100 -20.83 -10.94 1.00
CA PHE A 100 -20.06 -11.51 2.08
C PHE A 100 -20.61 -12.89 2.44
N ARG A 101 -19.74 -13.87 2.54
CA ARG A 101 -20.08 -15.22 2.97
C ARG A 101 -18.88 -15.90 3.60
N VAL A 102 -19.19 -16.84 4.49
CA VAL A 102 -18.19 -17.73 5.10
C VAL A 102 -18.58 -19.17 4.82
N GLU A 103 -17.71 -19.89 4.14
CA GLU A 103 -17.89 -21.29 3.77
C GLU A 103 -16.60 -22.04 4.08
N GLU A 104 -16.68 -23.13 4.81
CA GLU A 104 -15.54 -24.01 5.14
C GLU A 104 -14.31 -23.26 5.70
N GLY A 105 -14.53 -22.25 6.56
CA GLY A 105 -13.47 -21.46 7.17
C GLY A 105 -12.85 -20.40 6.24
N VAL A 106 -13.45 -20.15 5.07
CA VAL A 106 -13.02 -19.14 4.10
C VAL A 106 -14.07 -18.03 4.05
N ALA A 107 -13.65 -16.80 4.35
CA ALA A 107 -14.47 -15.61 4.17
C ALA A 107 -14.23 -15.00 2.80
N ARG A 108 -15.31 -14.66 2.07
CA ARG A 108 -15.31 -14.04 0.74
C ARG A 108 -16.09 -12.74 0.75
N GLY A 109 -15.74 -11.81 -0.12
CA GLY A 109 -16.41 -10.53 -0.27
C GLY A 109 -15.43 -9.45 -0.74
N PRO A 110 -15.93 -8.30 -1.25
CA PRO A 110 -15.08 -7.22 -1.76
C PRO A 110 -14.28 -6.56 -0.63
N GLY A 111 -12.94 -6.51 -0.79
CA GLY A 111 -12.03 -5.94 0.19
C GLY A 111 -11.87 -6.79 1.47
N VAL A 112 -12.38 -8.02 1.48
CA VAL A 112 -12.28 -8.92 2.66
C VAL A 112 -10.84 -9.23 3.02
N PHE A 113 -9.97 -9.37 2.01
CA PHE A 113 -8.55 -9.64 2.13
C PHE A 113 -7.74 -8.35 2.08
N ASP A 114 -8.03 -7.45 1.13
CA ASP A 114 -7.35 -6.18 0.93
C ASP A 114 -8.26 -4.98 1.25
N MET A 115 -8.18 -4.35 2.51
CA MET A 115 -7.50 -4.98 3.64
C MET A 115 -8.39 -5.00 4.90
N LYS A 116 -9.73 -5.19 4.73
CA LYS A 116 -10.70 -5.17 5.84
C LYS A 116 -10.44 -6.25 6.90
N GLY A 117 -9.82 -7.37 6.50
CA GLY A 117 -9.33 -8.39 7.43
C GLY A 117 -8.28 -7.84 8.41
N GLY A 118 -7.31 -7.05 7.92
CA GLY A 118 -6.32 -6.37 8.75
C GLY A 118 -6.95 -5.33 9.67
N VAL A 119 -7.96 -4.60 9.20
CA VAL A 119 -8.72 -3.64 10.02
C VAL A 119 -9.46 -4.35 11.16
N SER A 120 -10.08 -5.51 10.90
CA SER A 120 -10.72 -6.34 11.94
C SER A 120 -9.72 -6.79 13.02
N VAL A 121 -8.50 -7.17 12.61
CA VAL A 121 -7.40 -7.50 13.54
C VAL A 121 -7.03 -6.29 14.40
N ALA A 122 -6.89 -5.10 13.81
CA ALA A 122 -6.58 -3.87 14.55
C ALA A 122 -7.65 -3.55 15.61
N ILE A 123 -8.92 -3.62 15.25
CA ILE A 123 -10.04 -3.38 16.18
C ILE A 123 -9.94 -4.31 17.38
N ALA A 124 -9.75 -5.61 17.15
CA ALA A 124 -9.68 -6.62 18.22
C ALA A 124 -8.48 -6.37 19.18
N VAL A 125 -7.33 -5.99 18.64
CA VAL A 125 -6.13 -5.69 19.43
C VAL A 125 -6.31 -4.42 20.27
N LEU A 126 -6.84 -3.33 19.69
CA LEU A 126 -7.12 -2.10 20.41
C LEU A 126 -8.15 -2.31 21.53
N GLU A 127 -9.20 -3.12 21.28
CA GLU A 127 -10.17 -3.49 22.33
C GLU A 127 -9.52 -4.28 23.47
N ALA A 128 -8.60 -5.19 23.15
CA ALA A 128 -7.86 -5.93 24.18
C ALA A 128 -6.99 -5.00 25.03
N MET A 129 -6.37 -3.98 24.42
CA MET A 129 -5.65 -2.93 25.15
C MET A 129 -6.58 -2.14 26.07
N ALA A 130 -7.72 -1.65 25.55
CA ALA A 130 -8.67 -0.85 26.32
C ALA A 130 -9.26 -1.60 27.53
N ARG A 131 -9.42 -2.91 27.43
CA ARG A 131 -9.88 -3.79 28.53
C ARG A 131 -8.79 -4.12 29.54
N GLY A 132 -7.53 -3.78 29.25
CA GLY A 132 -6.39 -4.15 30.10
C GLY A 132 -5.93 -5.61 29.93
N ASP A 133 -6.40 -6.29 28.88
CA ASP A 133 -5.96 -7.64 28.54
C ASP A 133 -4.54 -7.65 27.95
N LEU A 134 -4.09 -6.53 27.36
CA LEU A 134 -2.73 -6.30 26.90
C LEU A 134 -2.01 -5.29 27.79
N LYS A 135 -0.75 -5.61 28.15
CA LYS A 135 0.12 -4.74 28.94
C LYS A 135 1.09 -3.99 28.04
N VAL A 136 0.61 -2.93 27.43
CA VAL A 136 1.44 -2.07 26.55
C VAL A 136 1.76 -0.79 27.29
N ALA A 137 3.05 -0.57 27.59
CA ALA A 137 3.52 0.62 28.32
C ALA A 137 3.76 1.81 27.40
N GLU A 138 3.97 1.55 26.11
CA GLU A 138 4.29 2.55 25.09
C GLU A 138 3.00 3.07 24.42
N GLY A 139 3.16 4.15 23.62
CA GLY A 139 2.07 4.66 22.81
C GLY A 139 1.73 3.72 21.66
N VAL A 140 0.43 3.58 21.36
CA VAL A 140 -0.04 2.90 20.17
C VAL A 140 -0.99 3.82 19.42
N SER A 141 -0.72 4.02 18.12
CA SER A 141 -1.66 4.68 17.21
C SER A 141 -2.22 3.65 16.22
N LEU A 142 -3.46 3.89 15.78
CA LEU A 142 -3.98 3.33 14.54
C LEU A 142 -4.20 4.49 13.58
N PHE A 143 -3.74 4.34 12.34
CA PHE A 143 -4.06 5.25 11.24
C PHE A 143 -4.54 4.43 10.03
N LEU A 144 -5.76 4.72 9.59
CA LEU A 144 -6.36 4.09 8.41
C LEU A 144 -6.56 5.15 7.34
N THR A 145 -5.91 4.97 6.20
CA THR A 145 -6.00 5.89 5.07
C THR A 145 -7.25 5.65 4.23
N PRO A 146 -7.81 6.68 3.59
CA PRO A 146 -9.02 6.58 2.76
C PRO A 146 -8.73 6.46 1.27
N ASP A 147 -7.45 6.43 0.83
CA ASP A 147 -7.04 6.58 -0.56
C ASP A 147 -5.76 5.80 -0.92
N GLU A 148 -5.49 4.67 -0.24
CA GLU A 148 -4.33 3.82 -0.51
C GLU A 148 -4.33 3.31 -1.94
N GLU A 149 -5.45 2.78 -2.41
CA GLU A 149 -5.66 2.14 -3.71
C GLU A 149 -5.45 3.11 -4.91
N VAL A 150 -5.41 4.40 -4.62
CA VAL A 150 -5.16 5.47 -5.61
C VAL A 150 -3.91 6.29 -5.29
N GLY A 151 -3.03 5.78 -4.41
CA GLY A 151 -1.68 6.29 -4.17
C GLY A 151 -1.54 7.23 -2.98
N SER A 152 -2.49 7.28 -2.05
CA SER A 152 -2.46 8.03 -0.76
C SER A 152 -2.07 9.51 -0.90
N ARG A 153 -2.53 10.15 -1.99
CA ARG A 153 -2.10 11.53 -2.30
C ARG A 153 -2.67 12.55 -1.33
N ALA A 154 -3.87 12.30 -0.84
CA ALA A 154 -4.54 13.20 0.09
C ALA A 154 -4.20 12.91 1.55
N SER A 155 -3.92 11.65 1.90
CA SER A 155 -3.62 11.23 3.28
C SER A 155 -2.13 11.17 3.62
N ARG A 156 -1.22 11.22 2.63
CA ARG A 156 0.24 11.04 2.80
C ARG A 156 0.84 11.86 3.93
N ASP A 157 0.61 13.16 3.92
CA ASP A 157 1.25 14.06 4.90
C ASP A 157 0.73 13.81 6.31
N LEU A 158 -0.56 13.46 6.45
CA LEU A 158 -1.17 13.08 7.73
C LEU A 158 -0.59 11.76 8.24
N LEU A 159 -0.46 10.77 7.35
CA LEU A 159 0.14 9.47 7.66
C LEU A 159 1.60 9.62 8.11
N VAL A 160 2.43 10.31 7.33
CA VAL A 160 3.85 10.53 7.66
C VAL A 160 3.96 11.31 8.97
N GLY A 161 3.13 12.34 9.18
CA GLY A 161 3.09 13.09 10.43
C GLY A 161 2.73 12.22 11.65
N GLU A 162 1.83 11.24 11.49
CA GLU A 162 1.51 10.28 12.56
C GLU A 162 2.67 9.31 12.80
N ALA A 163 3.28 8.79 11.73
CA ALA A 163 4.38 7.84 11.81
C ALA A 163 5.64 8.43 12.47
N LEU A 164 5.96 9.70 12.22
CA LEU A 164 7.10 10.41 12.83
C LEU A 164 7.02 10.56 14.36
N ASN A 165 5.85 10.31 14.95
CA ASN A 165 5.68 10.28 16.41
C ASN A 165 5.88 8.87 17.00
N ARG A 166 6.16 7.86 16.18
CA ARG A 166 6.29 6.45 16.56
C ARG A 166 7.67 5.91 16.23
N ASP A 167 8.11 4.90 16.98
CA ASP A 167 9.42 4.27 16.79
C ASP A 167 9.39 3.17 15.72
N ARG A 168 8.20 2.64 15.44
CA ARG A 168 7.99 1.53 14.49
C ARG A 168 6.59 1.51 13.92
N VAL A 169 6.45 0.90 12.74
CA VAL A 169 5.17 0.75 12.02
C VAL A 169 4.91 -0.71 11.72
N PHE A 170 3.71 -1.15 12.02
CA PHE A 170 3.15 -2.45 11.68
C PHE A 170 2.01 -2.26 10.67
N VAL A 171 2.25 -2.66 9.42
CA VAL A 171 1.27 -2.50 8.34
C VAL A 171 0.43 -3.76 8.26
N LEU A 172 -0.89 -3.58 8.35
CA LEU A 172 -1.86 -4.67 8.43
C LEU A 172 -2.41 -5.08 7.06
N GLU A 173 -1.66 -4.79 6.01
CA GLU A 173 -1.86 -5.30 4.66
C GLU A 173 -1.97 -6.83 4.67
N PRO A 174 -2.63 -7.44 3.69
CA PRO A 174 -2.66 -8.89 3.54
C PRO A 174 -1.26 -9.50 3.65
N SER A 175 -1.17 -10.69 4.20
CA SER A 175 0.11 -11.41 4.19
C SER A 175 0.54 -11.78 2.76
N GLY A 176 1.83 -12.01 2.56
CA GLY A 176 2.35 -12.64 1.35
C GLY A 176 1.98 -14.13 1.28
N ASP A 177 2.34 -14.78 0.17
CA ASP A 177 2.09 -16.19 -0.04
C ASP A 177 2.59 -17.04 1.14
N GLY A 178 1.78 -18.02 1.54
CA GLY A 178 2.06 -18.86 2.69
C GLY A 178 2.05 -18.15 4.04
N GLY A 179 1.36 -17.00 4.14
CA GLY A 179 1.24 -16.23 5.38
C GLY A 179 2.48 -15.37 5.68
N ALA A 180 3.32 -15.10 4.71
CA ALA A 180 4.59 -14.38 4.87
C ALA A 180 4.42 -12.92 5.26
N ALA A 181 5.33 -12.39 6.10
CA ALA A 181 5.50 -10.97 6.29
C ALA A 181 6.24 -10.35 5.09
N LYS A 182 5.88 -9.12 4.73
CA LYS A 182 6.51 -8.39 3.62
C LYS A 182 7.64 -7.53 4.20
N ILE A 183 8.90 -7.97 3.96
CA ILE A 183 10.11 -7.31 4.47
C ILE A 183 10.66 -6.23 3.55
N ALA A 184 10.20 -6.19 2.32
CA ALA A 184 10.51 -5.15 1.34
C ALA A 184 9.41 -5.06 0.28
N ARG A 185 9.20 -3.85 -0.22
CA ARG A 185 8.28 -3.57 -1.34
C ARG A 185 8.98 -2.71 -2.38
N LYS A 186 8.74 -2.96 -3.66
CA LYS A 186 9.25 -2.06 -4.69
C LYS A 186 8.63 -0.67 -4.55
N GLY A 187 9.44 0.34 -4.80
CA GLY A 187 8.96 1.67 -5.13
C GLY A 187 8.43 1.73 -6.55
N THR A 188 7.59 2.72 -6.80
CA THR A 188 6.96 2.97 -8.10
C THR A 188 7.25 4.38 -8.58
N GLY A 189 7.44 4.53 -9.88
CA GLY A 189 7.55 5.83 -10.50
C GLY A 189 6.89 5.87 -11.87
N LEU A 190 6.50 7.06 -12.26
CA LEU A 190 5.91 7.35 -13.56
C LEU A 190 6.51 8.64 -14.08
N VAL A 191 7.04 8.60 -15.30
CA VAL A 191 7.49 9.77 -16.03
C VAL A 191 6.73 9.85 -17.35
N THR A 192 6.18 11.01 -17.64
CA THR A 192 5.58 11.32 -18.95
C THR A 192 6.54 12.22 -19.73
N ALA A 193 7.03 11.70 -20.84
CA ALA A 193 7.84 12.46 -21.80
C ALA A 193 6.92 13.09 -22.86
N ARG A 194 7.08 14.39 -23.11
CA ARG A 194 6.41 15.15 -24.18
C ARG A 194 7.45 15.58 -25.20
N PHE A 195 7.12 15.36 -26.48
CA PHE A 195 7.98 15.67 -27.62
C PHE A 195 7.29 16.73 -28.48
N THR A 196 7.99 17.83 -28.76
CA THR A 196 7.50 18.92 -29.59
C THR A 196 8.46 19.12 -30.77
N GLY A 197 8.03 18.76 -31.94
CA GLY A 197 8.78 18.87 -33.20
C GLY A 197 8.18 19.93 -34.11
N VAL A 198 8.25 19.69 -35.41
CA VAL A 198 7.77 20.62 -36.47
C VAL A 198 6.95 19.82 -37.49
N ALA A 199 5.72 20.24 -37.72
CA ALA A 199 4.85 19.64 -38.74
C ALA A 199 5.38 20.03 -40.17
N ALA A 200 5.22 19.10 -41.10
CA ALA A 200 5.44 19.32 -42.54
C ALA A 200 4.62 18.32 -43.36
N HIS A 201 4.39 18.59 -44.63
CA HIS A 201 3.74 17.64 -45.52
C HIS A 201 4.69 16.46 -45.81
N ALA A 202 4.28 15.24 -45.42
CA ALA A 202 5.13 14.05 -45.47
C ALA A 202 5.60 13.66 -46.89
N GLY A 203 4.87 14.06 -47.94
CA GLY A 203 5.23 13.73 -49.30
C GLY A 203 5.79 14.90 -50.15
N LEU A 204 5.66 16.15 -49.69
CA LEU A 204 6.12 17.32 -50.44
C LEU A 204 7.45 17.89 -49.89
N GLU A 205 7.50 18.08 -48.58
CA GLU A 205 8.64 18.80 -47.94
C GLU A 205 8.98 18.16 -46.56
N PRO A 206 9.18 16.83 -46.50
CA PRO A 206 9.39 16.11 -45.23
C PRO A 206 10.64 16.62 -44.50
N GLU A 207 11.64 17.15 -45.22
CA GLU A 207 12.89 17.71 -44.67
C GLU A 207 12.65 19.00 -43.86
N LYS A 208 11.55 19.70 -44.09
CA LYS A 208 11.14 20.89 -43.32
C LYS A 208 10.55 20.48 -41.96
N GLY A 209 10.07 19.23 -41.83
CA GLY A 209 9.53 18.67 -40.61
C GLY A 209 10.63 18.26 -39.61
N ALA A 210 10.19 18.07 -38.36
CA ALA A 210 10.95 17.39 -37.29
C ALA A 210 10.00 16.47 -36.53
N SER A 211 10.16 15.15 -36.75
CA SER A 211 9.19 14.15 -36.28
C SER A 211 9.31 13.90 -34.77
N ALA A 212 8.31 14.33 -34.02
CA ALA A 212 8.15 13.97 -32.61
C ALA A 212 7.98 12.46 -32.41
N LEU A 213 7.31 11.76 -33.33
CA LEU A 213 7.13 10.31 -33.29
C LEU A 213 8.44 9.54 -33.37
N LEU A 214 9.35 9.94 -34.28
CA LEU A 214 10.65 9.28 -34.39
C LEU A 214 11.50 9.49 -33.13
N GLU A 215 11.43 10.70 -32.57
CA GLU A 215 12.18 11.00 -31.35
C GLU A 215 11.60 10.26 -30.14
N MET A 216 10.28 10.18 -30.00
CA MET A 216 9.59 9.37 -28.99
C MET A 216 10.01 7.89 -29.10
N SER A 217 10.11 7.35 -30.32
CA SER A 217 10.52 5.96 -30.54
C SER A 217 11.97 5.70 -30.08
N ARG A 218 12.88 6.66 -30.32
CA ARG A 218 14.27 6.59 -29.80
C ARG A 218 14.32 6.66 -28.29
N PHE A 219 13.54 7.58 -27.71
CA PHE A 219 13.44 7.70 -26.25
C PHE A 219 12.86 6.44 -25.61
N ALA A 220 11.88 5.78 -26.24
CA ALA A 220 11.33 4.51 -25.72
C ALA A 220 12.41 3.44 -25.60
N LEU A 221 13.22 3.25 -26.64
CA LEU A 221 14.34 2.29 -26.62
C LEU A 221 15.43 2.69 -25.61
N TYR A 222 15.70 3.98 -25.50
CA TYR A 222 16.64 4.51 -24.51
C TYR A 222 16.16 4.28 -23.09
N ALA A 223 14.87 4.55 -22.80
CA ALA A 223 14.28 4.35 -21.48
C ALA A 223 14.28 2.85 -21.09
N ASP A 224 13.89 1.97 -21.99
CA ASP A 224 13.92 0.52 -21.79
C ASP A 224 15.33 0.02 -21.40
N ALA A 225 16.37 0.56 -22.04
CA ALA A 225 17.75 0.21 -21.74
C ALA A 225 18.24 0.67 -20.35
N LEU A 226 17.49 1.49 -19.61
CA LEU A 226 17.78 1.86 -18.22
C LEU A 226 17.35 0.79 -17.21
N ALA A 227 16.59 -0.23 -17.64
CA ALA A 227 16.23 -1.36 -16.80
C ALA A 227 17.49 -2.12 -16.34
N ASP A 228 17.45 -2.63 -15.11
CA ASP A 228 18.51 -3.43 -14.50
C ASP A 228 17.90 -4.68 -13.85
N SER A 229 17.85 -5.78 -14.59
CA SER A 229 17.26 -7.04 -14.09
C SER A 229 18.01 -7.61 -12.88
N PRO A 230 19.35 -7.61 -12.80
CA PRO A 230 20.09 -7.98 -11.61
C PRO A 230 19.74 -7.15 -10.38
N ALA A 231 19.57 -5.83 -10.51
CA ALA A 231 19.09 -4.96 -9.45
C ALA A 231 17.58 -5.09 -9.21
N GLY A 232 16.87 -5.82 -10.07
CA GLY A 232 15.42 -5.98 -10.05
C GLY A 232 14.66 -4.71 -10.42
N THR A 233 15.32 -3.76 -11.10
CA THR A 233 14.74 -2.51 -11.59
C THR A 233 14.11 -2.72 -12.96
N SER A 234 12.82 -2.44 -13.09
CA SER A 234 12.14 -2.40 -14.39
C SER A 234 11.89 -0.94 -14.80
N VAL A 235 12.07 -0.66 -16.10
CA VAL A 235 11.72 0.62 -16.73
C VAL A 235 10.98 0.28 -18.00
N VAL A 236 9.70 0.60 -18.07
CA VAL A 236 8.81 0.11 -19.12
C VAL A 236 8.05 1.28 -19.76
N PRO A 237 8.28 1.58 -21.04
CA PRO A 237 7.40 2.43 -21.84
C PRO A 237 5.99 1.80 -21.92
N THR A 238 4.94 2.51 -21.49
CA THR A 238 3.61 1.91 -21.33
C THR A 238 2.54 2.52 -22.22
N VAL A 239 2.41 3.84 -22.23
CA VAL A 239 1.37 4.53 -23.01
C VAL A 239 2.02 5.51 -23.97
N ALA A 240 1.69 5.41 -25.26
CA ALA A 240 2.23 6.25 -26.30
C ALA A 240 1.09 6.83 -27.18
N ALA A 241 1.25 8.10 -27.57
CA ALA A 241 0.37 8.75 -28.53
C ALA A 241 1.16 9.71 -29.42
N SER A 242 0.89 9.70 -30.74
CA SER A 242 1.48 10.65 -31.69
C SER A 242 0.71 10.67 -33.01
N GLY A 243 0.79 11.82 -33.69
CA GLY A 243 0.21 12.03 -35.03
C GLY A 243 -1.30 12.16 -35.02
N THR A 244 -1.84 12.75 -36.09
CA THR A 244 -3.29 12.95 -36.30
C THR A 244 -3.74 12.49 -37.71
N THR A 245 -2.82 12.60 -38.68
CA THR A 245 -3.12 12.24 -40.10
C THR A 245 -1.88 11.57 -40.72
N THR A 246 -2.11 10.77 -41.77
CA THR A 246 -1.06 9.94 -42.39
C THR A 246 -0.11 10.70 -43.31
N ASN A 247 -0.46 11.91 -43.74
CA ASN A 247 0.33 12.71 -44.68
C ASN A 247 1.03 13.91 -44.05
N VAL A 248 1.14 13.94 -42.70
CA VAL A 248 1.80 15.01 -41.93
C VAL A 248 2.93 14.40 -41.07
N VAL A 249 4.11 15.02 -41.08
CA VAL A 249 5.18 14.74 -40.10
C VAL A 249 4.67 15.13 -38.72
N PRO A 250 4.58 14.20 -37.74
CA PRO A 250 4.00 14.50 -36.43
C PRO A 250 4.83 15.51 -35.64
N GLU A 251 4.22 16.63 -35.27
CA GLU A 251 4.86 17.65 -34.40
C GLU A 251 4.71 17.38 -32.90
N GLY A 252 3.80 16.50 -32.51
CA GLY A 252 3.53 16.15 -31.13
C GLY A 252 3.58 14.66 -30.87
N ALA A 253 4.20 14.26 -29.74
CA ALA A 253 4.12 12.91 -29.20
C ALA A 253 4.19 12.93 -27.68
N THR A 254 3.61 11.90 -27.05
CA THR A 254 3.70 11.67 -25.61
C THR A 254 4.01 10.21 -25.32
N LEU A 255 4.81 9.94 -24.31
CA LEU A 255 5.16 8.61 -23.85
C LEU A 255 5.17 8.56 -22.32
N SER A 256 4.45 7.61 -21.73
CA SER A 256 4.54 7.31 -20.31
C SER A 256 5.51 6.16 -20.08
N VAL A 257 6.37 6.30 -19.08
CA VAL A 257 7.35 5.30 -18.64
C VAL A 257 7.07 4.96 -17.18
N ASP A 258 6.60 3.74 -16.91
CA ASP A 258 6.51 3.17 -15.56
C ASP A 258 7.85 2.56 -15.16
N PHE A 259 8.25 2.74 -13.92
CA PHE A 259 9.43 2.06 -13.39
C PHE A 259 9.21 1.58 -11.96
N ARG A 260 9.85 0.44 -11.65
CA ARG A 260 9.78 -0.23 -10.35
C ARG A 260 11.18 -0.49 -9.83
N LEU A 261 11.42 -0.25 -8.54
CA LEU A 261 12.78 -0.27 -7.99
C LEU A 261 12.79 -0.74 -6.52
N TRP A 262 13.90 -1.39 -6.12
CA TRP A 262 14.08 -1.91 -4.76
C TRP A 262 14.79 -0.94 -3.82
N SER A 263 15.44 0.11 -4.34
CA SER A 263 16.16 1.09 -3.53
C SER A 263 15.98 2.50 -4.05
N GLU A 264 16.12 3.47 -3.17
CA GLU A 264 16.10 4.89 -3.54
C GLU A 264 17.23 5.26 -4.50
N ALA A 265 18.42 4.65 -4.33
CA ALA A 265 19.56 4.84 -5.22
C ALA A 265 19.22 4.47 -6.67
N GLU A 266 18.49 3.36 -6.88
CA GLU A 266 18.01 2.97 -8.20
C GLU A 266 16.99 3.96 -8.76
N GLY A 267 16.12 4.53 -7.93
CA GLY A 267 15.21 5.60 -8.34
C GLY A 267 15.94 6.83 -8.86
N GLN A 268 16.96 7.26 -8.14
CA GLN A 268 17.81 8.38 -8.53
C GLN A 268 18.58 8.07 -9.83
N ARG A 269 19.11 6.85 -9.98
CA ARG A 269 19.81 6.40 -11.20
C ARG A 269 18.89 6.43 -12.42
N VAL A 270 17.69 5.88 -12.31
CA VAL A 270 16.70 5.86 -13.41
C VAL A 270 16.27 7.28 -13.78
N LEU A 271 15.93 8.14 -12.82
CA LEU A 271 15.55 9.52 -13.08
C LEU A 271 16.69 10.31 -13.72
N ALA A 272 17.91 10.18 -13.19
CA ALA A 272 19.08 10.82 -13.78
C ALA A 272 19.32 10.33 -15.22
N GLY A 273 19.15 9.04 -15.48
CA GLY A 273 19.23 8.46 -16.81
C GLY A 273 18.18 9.05 -17.76
N LEU A 274 16.90 9.09 -17.35
CA LEU A 274 15.85 9.69 -18.18
C LEU A 274 16.13 11.17 -18.50
N HIS A 275 16.55 11.94 -17.52
CA HIS A 275 16.91 13.36 -17.72
C HIS A 275 18.20 13.58 -18.51
N ALA A 276 19.06 12.58 -18.61
CA ALA A 276 20.27 12.64 -19.43
C ALA A 276 20.01 12.46 -20.93
N TYR A 277 18.80 12.04 -21.33
CA TYR A 277 18.46 11.88 -22.74
C TYR A 277 18.70 13.18 -23.53
N ARG A 278 19.27 13.04 -24.71
CA ARG A 278 19.45 14.15 -25.67
C ARG A 278 18.81 13.78 -27.00
N PRO A 279 17.91 14.60 -27.54
CA PRO A 279 17.28 14.33 -28.82
C PRO A 279 18.31 14.18 -29.93
N ALA A 280 18.16 13.17 -30.79
CA ALA A 280 18.99 13.01 -31.98
C ALA A 280 18.67 14.09 -33.02
N ASN A 281 17.44 14.62 -33.02
CA ASN A 281 17.08 15.80 -33.82
C ASN A 281 16.91 17.00 -32.91
N GLU A 282 17.87 17.94 -32.97
CA GLU A 282 17.89 19.16 -32.14
C GLU A 282 16.65 20.07 -32.32
N ARG A 283 15.88 19.87 -33.42
CA ARG A 283 14.64 20.60 -33.66
C ARG A 283 13.42 19.98 -32.91
N VAL A 284 13.61 18.89 -32.19
CA VAL A 284 12.60 18.32 -31.31
C VAL A 284 12.91 18.62 -29.85
N ALA A 285 12.06 19.41 -29.22
CA ALA A 285 12.14 19.62 -27.78
C ALA A 285 11.56 18.44 -27.00
N VAL A 286 12.20 18.08 -25.88
CA VAL A 286 11.74 17.02 -24.98
C VAL A 286 11.58 17.59 -23.59
N SER A 287 10.42 17.36 -22.97
CA SER A 287 10.18 17.69 -21.57
C SER A 287 9.72 16.43 -20.82
N LEU A 288 10.17 16.29 -19.57
CA LEU A 288 9.83 15.18 -18.70
C LEU A 288 9.06 15.70 -17.47
N GLU A 289 7.94 15.07 -17.17
CA GLU A 289 7.12 15.36 -16.00
C GLU A 289 6.92 14.08 -15.19
N GLY A 290 6.91 14.18 -13.85
CA GLY A 290 6.74 13.06 -12.96
C GLY A 290 8.01 12.68 -12.21
N GLY A 291 8.06 11.46 -11.72
CA GLY A 291 9.17 10.98 -10.89
C GLY A 291 8.78 9.75 -10.07
N VAL A 292 9.43 9.53 -8.94
CA VAL A 292 9.06 8.50 -7.98
C VAL A 292 7.74 8.90 -7.32
N SER A 293 6.71 8.08 -7.47
CA SER A 293 5.39 8.30 -6.88
C SER A 293 5.28 7.69 -5.49
N ARG A 294 5.81 6.49 -5.30
CA ARG A 294 6.01 5.85 -4.00
C ARG A 294 7.47 5.39 -3.91
N PRO A 295 8.25 5.85 -2.91
CA PRO A 295 9.60 5.34 -2.68
C PRO A 295 9.58 3.86 -2.30
N PRO A 296 10.69 3.11 -2.40
CA PRO A 296 10.73 1.71 -1.98
C PRO A 296 10.64 1.58 -0.44
N MET A 297 10.05 0.47 0.02
CA MET A 297 10.24 -0.01 1.39
C MET A 297 11.44 -0.94 1.39
N GLU A 298 12.60 -0.41 1.78
CA GLU A 298 13.84 -1.18 1.80
C GLU A 298 13.93 -2.05 3.06
N ALA A 299 14.55 -3.24 2.93
CA ALA A 299 14.82 -4.13 4.04
C ALA A 299 16.01 -3.59 4.87
N THR A 300 15.80 -2.55 5.65
CA THR A 300 16.82 -1.99 6.54
C THR A 300 17.09 -2.94 7.71
N GLU A 301 18.26 -2.82 8.36
CA GLU A 301 18.56 -3.65 9.55
C GLU A 301 17.54 -3.46 10.67
N ALA A 302 17.03 -2.23 10.85
CA ALA A 302 15.99 -1.94 11.84
C ALA A 302 14.65 -2.63 11.49
N SER A 303 14.22 -2.59 10.21
CA SER A 303 13.01 -3.31 9.77
C SER A 303 13.18 -4.82 9.84
N LEU A 304 14.37 -5.34 9.50
CA LEU A 304 14.69 -6.76 9.65
C LEU A 304 14.73 -7.21 11.11
N ALA A 305 15.11 -6.34 12.04
CA ALA A 305 15.00 -6.62 13.47
C ALA A 305 13.54 -6.79 13.92
N LEU A 306 12.62 -5.94 13.42
CA LEU A 306 11.17 -6.12 13.65
C LEU A 306 10.67 -7.45 13.08
N TYR A 307 11.13 -7.80 11.88
CA TYR A 307 10.77 -9.09 11.26
C TYR A 307 11.26 -10.28 12.07
N ARG A 308 12.55 -10.30 12.50
CA ARG A 308 13.09 -11.39 13.34
C ARG A 308 12.28 -11.58 14.61
N ARG A 309 11.86 -10.47 15.22
CA ARG A 309 11.01 -10.48 16.41
C ARG A 309 9.62 -11.05 16.10
N ALA A 310 8.99 -10.62 15.00
CA ALA A 310 7.71 -11.16 14.57
C ALA A 310 7.79 -12.66 14.29
N ALA A 311 8.85 -13.13 13.64
CA ALA A 311 9.09 -14.55 13.40
C ALA A 311 9.24 -15.36 14.71
N ALA A 312 9.90 -14.80 15.72
CA ALA A 312 10.03 -15.46 17.03
C ALA A 312 8.70 -15.56 17.78
N VAL A 313 7.85 -14.51 17.74
CA VAL A 313 6.50 -14.54 18.29
C VAL A 313 5.64 -15.57 17.53
N ALA A 314 5.67 -15.58 16.21
CA ALA A 314 4.94 -16.53 15.38
C ALA A 314 5.36 -17.98 15.67
N GLN A 315 6.65 -18.25 15.83
CA GLN A 315 7.16 -19.56 16.22
C GLN A 315 6.59 -20.01 17.58
N THR A 316 6.48 -19.10 18.55
CA THR A 316 5.84 -19.40 19.84
C THR A 316 4.34 -19.70 19.69
N LEU A 317 3.67 -19.05 18.75
CA LEU A 317 2.27 -19.29 18.37
C LEU A 317 2.08 -20.59 17.55
N GLY A 318 3.14 -21.30 17.22
CA GLY A 318 3.10 -22.58 16.51
C GLY A 318 2.99 -22.46 14.98
N PHE A 319 3.32 -21.32 14.39
CA PHE A 319 3.36 -21.18 12.93
C PHE A 319 4.65 -20.50 12.42
N ALA A 320 5.00 -20.78 11.17
CA ALA A 320 6.10 -20.12 10.51
C ALA A 320 5.65 -18.77 9.95
N LEU A 321 6.51 -17.74 10.07
CA LEU A 321 6.31 -16.42 9.45
C LEU A 321 7.48 -16.17 8.49
N PRO A 322 7.43 -16.64 7.22
CA PRO A 322 8.47 -16.34 6.25
C PRO A 322 8.53 -14.83 5.97
N GLY A 323 9.70 -14.34 5.57
CA GLY A 323 9.86 -12.99 5.06
C GLY A 323 9.95 -12.99 3.54
N VAL A 324 9.15 -12.17 2.87
CA VAL A 324 9.15 -12.05 1.40
C VAL A 324 9.35 -10.62 0.94
N ARG A 325 9.90 -10.48 -0.27
CA ARG A 325 9.99 -9.21 -0.98
C ARG A 325 8.93 -9.20 -2.08
N VAL A 326 8.15 -8.13 -2.20
CA VAL A 326 7.02 -8.06 -3.13
C VAL A 326 7.10 -6.86 -4.08
N GLY A 327 6.58 -7.02 -5.29
CA GLY A 327 6.62 -5.99 -6.33
C GLY A 327 5.58 -4.87 -6.16
N GLY A 328 4.49 -5.13 -5.40
CA GLY A 328 3.46 -4.14 -5.11
C GLY A 328 3.87 -3.19 -3.97
N ALA A 329 3.52 -1.92 -4.08
CA ALA A 329 3.71 -0.93 -3.03
C ALA A 329 2.52 -0.92 -2.05
N SER A 330 2.69 -0.28 -0.89
CA SER A 330 1.65 0.05 0.08
C SER A 330 1.96 1.38 0.78
N ASP A 331 1.13 1.77 1.73
CA ASP A 331 1.42 2.91 2.61
C ASP A 331 2.65 2.68 3.51
N GLY A 332 3.04 1.43 3.72
CA GLY A 332 4.30 1.07 4.38
C GLY A 332 5.54 1.63 3.66
N ASN A 333 5.47 1.83 2.36
CA ASN A 333 6.53 2.48 1.59
C ASN A 333 6.76 3.93 2.06
N LEU A 334 5.68 4.66 2.41
CA LEU A 334 5.76 6.05 2.84
C LEU A 334 6.40 6.18 4.22
N THR A 335 6.06 5.30 5.15
CA THR A 335 6.61 5.29 6.51
C THR A 335 8.06 4.84 6.53
N ALA A 336 8.41 3.82 5.74
CA ALA A 336 9.79 3.35 5.59
C ALA A 336 10.69 4.43 4.98
N SER A 337 10.22 5.15 3.95
CA SER A 337 10.98 6.25 3.33
C SER A 337 11.16 7.46 4.24
N ALA A 338 10.27 7.65 5.22
CA ALA A 338 10.42 8.64 6.28
C ALA A 338 11.44 8.21 7.36
N GLY A 339 12.10 7.06 7.20
CA GLY A 339 13.14 6.54 8.09
C GLY A 339 12.61 5.76 9.29
N ILE A 340 11.31 5.45 9.35
CA ILE A 340 10.73 4.70 10.46
C ILE A 340 10.79 3.19 10.15
N PRO A 341 11.32 2.35 11.06
CA PRO A 341 11.31 0.90 10.92
C PRO A 341 9.89 0.40 10.65
N THR A 342 9.68 -0.24 9.51
CA THR A 342 8.37 -0.68 9.04
C THR A 342 8.39 -2.17 8.72
N LEU A 343 7.40 -2.92 9.22
CA LEU A 343 7.14 -4.30 8.88
C LEU A 343 5.72 -4.42 8.32
N ASP A 344 5.59 -5.01 7.16
CA ASP A 344 4.34 -5.08 6.41
C ASP A 344 3.83 -6.53 6.23
N GLY A 345 2.59 -6.70 5.78
CA GLY A 345 1.98 -8.01 5.57
C GLY A 345 1.59 -8.73 6.85
N LEU A 346 1.20 -7.98 7.88
CA LEU A 346 0.79 -8.54 9.17
C LEU A 346 -0.71 -8.87 9.24
N GLY A 347 -1.47 -8.58 8.20
CA GLY A 347 -2.86 -8.98 8.07
C GLY A 347 -3.05 -10.47 7.81
N PRO A 348 -4.30 -10.94 7.75
CA PRO A 348 -4.65 -12.34 7.57
C PRO A 348 -4.16 -12.92 6.25
N SER A 349 -4.05 -14.24 6.19
CA SER A 349 -3.76 -15.01 4.98
C SER A 349 -5.01 -15.17 4.13
N GLY A 350 -4.81 -15.19 2.84
CA GLY A 350 -5.84 -15.31 1.83
C GLY A 350 -5.25 -15.22 0.43
N ALA A 351 -6.07 -14.88 -0.53
CA ALA A 351 -5.62 -14.62 -1.90
C ALA A 351 -6.67 -13.83 -2.71
N GLY A 352 -6.29 -13.46 -3.92
CA GLY A 352 -7.20 -12.89 -4.91
C GLY A 352 -7.53 -11.41 -4.71
N ALA A 353 -6.66 -10.64 -4.02
CA ALA A 353 -6.79 -9.19 -3.95
C ALA A 353 -7.10 -8.59 -5.33
N HIS A 354 -8.06 -7.64 -5.39
CA HIS A 354 -8.55 -7.00 -6.62
C HIS A 354 -9.25 -7.95 -7.61
N GLY A 355 -9.46 -9.22 -7.25
CA GLY A 355 -10.08 -10.23 -8.10
C GLY A 355 -11.37 -10.80 -7.52
N ARG A 356 -12.30 -11.24 -8.38
CA ARG A 356 -13.61 -11.80 -7.97
C ARG A 356 -13.51 -13.05 -7.08
N THR A 357 -12.32 -13.62 -6.93
CA THR A 357 -12.02 -14.76 -6.04
C THR A 357 -11.42 -14.34 -4.71
N GLU A 358 -11.44 -13.05 -4.39
CA GLU A 358 -10.89 -12.50 -3.16
C GLU A 358 -11.45 -13.21 -1.94
N HIS A 359 -10.54 -13.64 -1.05
CA HIS A 359 -10.90 -14.37 0.16
C HIS A 359 -9.80 -14.30 1.21
N LEU A 360 -10.17 -14.53 2.47
CA LEU A 360 -9.25 -14.76 3.57
C LEU A 360 -9.58 -16.03 4.35
N LEU A 361 -8.61 -16.55 5.09
CA LEU A 361 -8.76 -17.70 5.99
C LEU A 361 -9.21 -17.19 7.37
N VAL A 362 -10.41 -17.57 7.80
CA VAL A 362 -11.02 -17.10 9.07
C VAL A 362 -10.16 -17.49 10.28
N ASP A 363 -9.54 -18.67 10.24
CA ASP A 363 -8.66 -19.17 11.32
C ASP A 363 -7.40 -18.33 11.51
N ASP A 364 -7.02 -17.52 10.51
CA ASP A 364 -5.84 -16.67 10.60
C ASP A 364 -6.12 -15.33 11.32
N LEU A 365 -7.37 -14.90 11.42
CA LEU A 365 -7.75 -13.68 12.15
C LEU A 365 -7.22 -13.66 13.59
N PRO A 366 -7.58 -14.65 14.46
CA PRO A 366 -7.06 -14.67 15.83
C PRO A 366 -5.55 -14.87 15.92
N ARG A 367 -4.95 -15.62 14.98
CA ARG A 367 -3.49 -15.80 14.93
C ARG A 367 -2.75 -14.48 14.67
N ARG A 368 -3.25 -13.66 13.73
CA ARG A 368 -2.66 -12.34 13.42
C ARG A 368 -2.86 -11.34 14.54
N ALA A 369 -4.02 -11.38 15.21
CA ALA A 369 -4.25 -10.58 16.39
C ALA A 369 -3.30 -10.95 17.54
N ALA A 370 -3.08 -12.24 17.80
CA ALA A 370 -2.13 -12.71 18.79
C ALA A 370 -0.67 -12.34 18.43
N LEU A 371 -0.29 -12.46 17.15
CA LEU A 371 1.03 -12.02 16.66
C LEU A 371 1.24 -10.53 16.91
N LEU A 372 0.29 -9.69 16.49
CA LEU A 372 0.36 -8.24 16.65
C LEU A 372 0.39 -7.83 18.12
N ALA A 373 -0.46 -8.45 18.96
CA ALA A 373 -0.46 -8.22 20.41
C ALA A 373 0.87 -8.59 21.06
N GLY A 374 1.46 -9.74 20.69
CA GLY A 374 2.77 -10.14 21.15
C GLY A 374 3.89 -9.16 20.76
N LEU A 375 3.80 -8.56 19.57
CA LEU A 375 4.73 -7.53 19.11
C LEU A 375 4.59 -6.21 19.87
N LEU A 376 3.38 -5.89 20.33
CA LEU A 376 3.12 -4.67 21.13
C LEU A 376 3.54 -4.82 22.59
N GLU A 377 3.28 -5.97 23.22
CA GLU A 377 3.66 -6.21 24.62
C GLU A 377 5.16 -6.39 24.83
N ASP A 378 5.86 -6.98 23.87
CA ASP A 378 7.27 -7.33 23.98
C ASP A 378 8.22 -6.13 23.80
N ALA A 379 7.67 -4.92 23.66
CA ALA A 379 8.42 -3.69 23.54
C ALA A 379 8.95 -3.17 24.89
N ALA A 380 8.63 -3.86 26.00
CA ALA A 380 9.08 -3.52 27.35
C ALA A 380 10.36 -4.26 27.75
#